data_72d97684835b47f44885e63177c00e4f
#
_entry.id   72d97684835b47f44885e63177c00e4f
#
_cell.length_a   1.000
_cell.length_b   1.000
_cell.length_c   1.000
_cell.angle_alpha   90.00
_cell.angle_beta   90.00
_cell.angle_gamma   90.00
#
_symmetry.space_group_name_H-M   'P 1'
#
loop_
_entity.id
_entity.type
_entity.pdbx_description
1 polymer ?
#
loop_
_entity_poly.entity_id
_entity_poly.type
_entity_poly.pdbx_seq_one_letter_code
_entity_poly.pdbx_strand_id
1 'polypeptide(L)'
;QGLGAGCCYVVAFAILRDTLDDRRRAKVLSLLNGITCIIPVLAPVLGHLIMLKFPWQSLFWAMAMMGIAVLMLSLFILKETRPAAPAASDKPRENSESLLNRFFLSRVVITTLSVSVILTFVNTSPVLLMEIMGFERGEYATIMALTAGVSMTVSFSTPFALGIFKPRTLMITSQVLFLAAGITLAVSPSHAVSLFGITLICAGFSVGFGVAMSQALGPFSLRAGVASSTLGIAQV
;
A
#
# COMPACT_ATOMS: atom_id res chain seq x y z
N GLN A 1 -18.40 -3.19 -6.54
CA GLN A 1 -17.36 -3.52 -5.56
C GLN A 1 -16.21 -2.53 -5.62
N GLY A 2 -15.63 -2.23 -6.81
CA GLY A 2 -14.53 -1.28 -6.99
C GLY A 2 -14.87 0.14 -6.52
N LEU A 3 -16.07 0.65 -6.80
CA LEU A 3 -16.51 1.97 -6.33
C LEU A 3 -16.52 2.05 -4.80
N GLY A 4 -17.07 1.04 -4.12
CA GLY A 4 -17.08 0.98 -2.66
C GLY A 4 -15.66 0.93 -2.06
N ALA A 5 -14.78 0.09 -2.62
CA ALA A 5 -13.39 0.00 -2.20
C ALA A 5 -12.64 1.33 -2.41
N GLY A 6 -12.83 1.99 -3.55
CA GLY A 6 -12.25 3.30 -3.84
C GLY A 6 -12.70 4.38 -2.86
N CYS A 7 -13.99 4.45 -2.54
CA CYS A 7 -14.51 5.37 -1.52
C CYS A 7 -13.89 5.11 -0.14
N CYS A 8 -13.85 3.85 0.30
CA CYS A 8 -13.24 3.49 1.58
C CYS A 8 -11.75 3.85 1.63
N TYR A 9 -11.02 3.59 0.55
CA TYR A 9 -9.61 3.94 0.41
C TYR A 9 -9.37 5.45 0.59
N VAL A 10 -10.07 6.28 -0.20
CA VAL A 10 -9.94 7.74 -0.15
C VAL A 10 -10.27 8.29 1.24
N VAL A 11 -11.38 7.84 1.83
CA VAL A 11 -11.82 8.31 3.16
C VAL A 11 -10.83 7.87 4.25
N ALA A 12 -10.34 6.63 4.23
CA ALA A 12 -9.38 6.16 5.21
C ALA A 12 -8.08 6.99 5.22
N PHE A 13 -7.54 7.30 4.04
CA PHE A 13 -6.35 8.15 3.94
C PHE A 13 -6.62 9.61 4.34
N ALA A 14 -7.82 10.14 4.06
CA ALA A 14 -8.22 11.46 4.53
C ALA A 14 -8.29 11.52 6.06
N ILE A 15 -8.91 10.53 6.71
CA ILE A 15 -8.96 10.41 8.18
C ILE A 15 -7.56 10.35 8.79
N LEU A 16 -6.68 9.51 8.24
CA LEU A 16 -5.29 9.40 8.69
C LEU A 16 -4.54 10.74 8.56
N ARG A 17 -4.85 11.51 7.52
CA ARG A 17 -4.27 12.83 7.32
C ARG A 17 -4.79 13.84 8.34
N ASP A 18 -6.07 13.80 8.65
CA ASP A 18 -6.71 14.76 9.55
C ASP A 18 -6.39 14.51 11.03
N THR A 19 -6.12 13.25 11.38
CA THR A 19 -5.92 12.82 12.77
C THR A 19 -4.46 12.69 13.21
N LEU A 20 -3.53 12.50 12.27
CA LEU A 20 -2.13 12.19 12.56
C LEU A 20 -1.16 13.19 11.94
N ASP A 21 -0.12 13.56 12.71
CA ASP A 21 1.04 14.28 12.21
C ASP A 21 1.86 13.42 11.22
N ASP A 22 2.67 14.04 10.39
CA ASP A 22 3.40 13.39 9.28
C ASP A 22 4.22 12.18 9.74
N ARG A 23 4.89 12.28 10.89
CA ARG A 23 5.75 11.21 11.41
C ARG A 23 4.95 10.01 11.92
N ARG A 24 3.85 10.26 12.65
CA ARG A 24 2.95 9.21 13.15
C ARG A 24 2.20 8.56 11.99
N ARG A 25 1.75 9.36 11.02
CA ARG A 25 1.08 8.86 9.83
C ARG A 25 1.98 7.93 9.02
N ALA A 26 3.26 8.29 8.80
CA ALA A 26 4.22 7.43 8.12
C ALA A 26 4.39 6.08 8.84
N LYS A 27 4.48 6.09 10.17
CA LYS A 27 4.58 4.86 10.98
C LYS A 27 3.32 3.99 10.86
N VAL A 28 2.13 4.60 10.98
CA VAL A 28 0.86 3.88 10.86
C VAL A 28 0.68 3.29 9.46
N LEU A 29 0.99 4.06 8.41
CA LEU A 29 0.90 3.57 7.03
C LEU A 29 1.89 2.42 6.76
N SER A 30 3.08 2.47 7.32
CA SER A 30 4.04 1.36 7.21
C SER A 30 3.57 0.11 7.95
N LEU A 31 2.96 0.26 9.13
CA LEU A 31 2.36 -0.86 9.86
C LEU A 31 1.17 -1.47 9.11
N LEU A 32 0.28 -0.62 8.58
CA LEU A 32 -0.87 -1.05 7.77
C LEU A 32 -0.38 -1.80 6.51
N ASN A 33 0.67 -1.31 5.86
CA ASN A 33 1.26 -2.01 4.73
C ASN A 33 1.75 -3.42 5.13
N GLY A 34 2.41 -3.55 6.29
CA GLY A 34 2.82 -4.86 6.82
C GLY A 34 1.65 -5.80 7.06
N ILE A 35 0.54 -5.31 7.60
CA ILE A 35 -0.68 -6.09 7.82
C ILE A 35 -1.29 -6.51 6.47
N THR A 36 -1.37 -5.59 5.49
CA THR A 36 -1.94 -5.90 4.17
C THR A 36 -1.14 -6.94 3.40
N CYS A 37 0.17 -7.10 3.67
CA CYS A 37 0.99 -8.17 3.06
C CYS A 37 0.55 -9.59 3.47
N ILE A 38 -0.23 -9.74 4.55
CA ILE A 38 -0.79 -11.04 4.96
C ILE A 38 -1.95 -11.45 4.06
N ILE A 39 -2.70 -10.50 3.51
CA ILE A 39 -3.94 -10.74 2.77
C ILE A 39 -3.74 -11.68 1.57
N PRO A 40 -2.72 -11.51 0.70
CA PRO A 40 -2.50 -12.43 -0.43
C PRO A 40 -2.23 -13.88 -0.02
N VAL A 41 -1.77 -14.11 1.21
CA VAL A 41 -1.53 -15.45 1.76
C VAL A 41 -2.81 -16.01 2.38
N LEU A 42 -3.52 -15.20 3.16
CA LEU A 42 -4.74 -15.65 3.86
C LEU A 42 -5.94 -15.79 2.95
N ALA A 43 -6.10 -14.91 1.96
CA ALA A 43 -7.29 -14.91 1.11
C ALA A 43 -7.52 -16.22 0.34
N PRO A 44 -6.49 -16.83 -0.31
CA PRO A 44 -6.65 -18.13 -0.96
C PRO A 44 -6.99 -19.25 0.03
N VAL A 45 -6.40 -19.24 1.22
CA VAL A 45 -6.67 -20.26 2.26
C VAL A 45 -8.12 -20.14 2.75
N LEU A 46 -8.58 -18.95 3.08
CA LEU A 46 -9.96 -18.70 3.51
C LEU A 46 -10.95 -19.04 2.38
N GLY A 47 -10.62 -18.64 1.15
CA GLY A 47 -11.43 -18.97 -0.02
C GLY A 47 -11.58 -20.48 -0.21
N HIS A 48 -10.49 -21.24 -0.11
CA HIS A 48 -10.50 -22.70 -0.18
C HIS A 48 -11.36 -23.31 0.94
N LEU A 49 -11.19 -22.89 2.18
CA LEU A 49 -11.96 -23.39 3.32
C LEU A 49 -13.48 -23.15 3.15
N ILE A 50 -13.88 -22.00 2.63
CA ILE A 50 -15.28 -21.70 2.33
C ILE A 50 -15.79 -22.66 1.24
N MET A 51 -15.03 -22.83 0.16
CA MET A 51 -15.42 -23.66 -0.99
C MET A 51 -15.45 -25.17 -0.69
N LEU A 52 -14.84 -25.63 0.39
CA LEU A 52 -14.98 -27.04 0.84
C LEU A 52 -16.41 -27.39 1.26
N LYS A 53 -17.20 -26.43 1.74
CA LYS A 53 -18.54 -26.66 2.27
C LYS A 53 -19.65 -25.93 1.52
N PHE A 54 -19.30 -24.87 0.80
CA PHE A 54 -20.27 -23.97 0.17
C PHE A 54 -19.92 -23.74 -1.31
N PRO A 55 -20.89 -23.42 -2.17
CA PRO A 55 -20.65 -23.11 -3.57
C PRO A 55 -19.87 -21.78 -3.70
N TRP A 56 -19.24 -21.55 -4.86
CA TRP A 56 -18.38 -20.37 -5.10
C TRP A 56 -19.07 -19.02 -4.84
N GLN A 57 -20.39 -18.93 -4.98
CA GLN A 57 -21.18 -17.74 -4.69
C GLN A 57 -21.06 -17.30 -3.21
N SER A 58 -20.78 -18.24 -2.30
CA SER A 58 -20.60 -17.93 -0.87
C SER A 58 -19.41 -17.03 -0.60
N LEU A 59 -18.43 -16.98 -1.50
CA LEU A 59 -17.32 -16.03 -1.40
C LEU A 59 -17.82 -14.57 -1.49
N PHE A 60 -18.78 -14.31 -2.39
CA PHE A 60 -19.39 -12.98 -2.51
C PHE A 60 -20.23 -12.62 -1.28
N TRP A 61 -20.95 -13.61 -0.72
CA TRP A 61 -21.66 -13.41 0.55
C TRP A 61 -20.72 -13.11 1.70
N ALA A 62 -19.59 -13.79 1.81
CA ALA A 62 -18.56 -13.50 2.81
C ALA A 62 -18.01 -12.07 2.66
N MET A 63 -17.74 -11.63 1.43
CA MET A 63 -17.31 -10.27 1.15
C MET A 63 -18.40 -9.24 1.48
N ALA A 64 -19.66 -9.53 1.19
CA ALA A 64 -20.79 -8.66 1.53
C ALA A 64 -20.94 -8.53 3.05
N MET A 65 -20.85 -9.63 3.79
CA MET A 65 -20.89 -9.62 5.26
C MET A 65 -19.73 -8.81 5.85
N MET A 66 -18.54 -8.95 5.30
CA MET A 66 -17.39 -8.12 5.72
C MET A 66 -17.64 -6.64 5.44
N GLY A 67 -18.22 -6.28 4.29
CA GLY A 67 -18.61 -4.91 3.97
C GLY A 67 -19.65 -4.35 4.94
N ILE A 68 -20.67 -5.15 5.30
CA ILE A 68 -21.69 -4.78 6.30
C ILE A 68 -21.03 -4.58 7.68
N ALA A 69 -20.11 -5.46 8.08
CA ALA A 69 -19.41 -5.33 9.35
C ALA A 69 -18.57 -4.03 9.41
N VAL A 70 -17.85 -3.71 8.34
CA VAL A 70 -17.10 -2.45 8.22
C VAL A 70 -18.04 -1.24 8.27
N LEU A 71 -19.18 -1.29 7.59
CA LEU A 71 -20.19 -0.23 7.63
C LEU A 71 -20.71 -0.01 9.05
N MET A 72 -21.08 -1.07 9.76
CA MET A 72 -21.55 -1.00 11.14
C MET A 72 -20.48 -0.42 12.07
N LEU A 73 -19.24 -0.91 11.98
CA LEU A 73 -18.13 -0.34 12.75
C LEU A 73 -17.92 1.14 12.46
N SER A 74 -18.02 1.54 11.18
CA SER A 74 -17.89 2.95 10.79
C SER A 74 -19.00 3.81 11.38
N LEU A 75 -20.25 3.36 11.36
CA LEU A 75 -21.39 4.10 11.90
C LEU A 75 -21.31 4.27 13.42
N PHE A 76 -20.82 3.26 14.15
CA PHE A 76 -20.81 3.30 15.62
C PHE A 76 -19.52 3.86 16.21
N ILE A 77 -18.38 3.72 15.53
CA ILE A 77 -17.05 4.07 16.08
C ILE A 77 -16.48 5.35 15.47
N LEU A 78 -16.70 5.58 14.16
CA LEU A 78 -16.14 6.74 13.48
C LEU A 78 -16.87 8.02 13.92
N LYS A 79 -16.08 8.95 14.48
CA LYS A 79 -16.51 10.33 14.74
C LYS A 79 -16.06 11.21 13.58
N GLU A 80 -16.75 12.33 13.37
CA GLU A 80 -16.31 13.35 12.40
C GLU A 80 -14.89 13.84 12.75
N THR A 81 -13.98 13.66 11.80
CA THR A 81 -12.55 14.00 11.96
C THR A 81 -12.17 15.26 11.21
N ARG A 82 -13.08 15.81 10.39
CA ARG A 82 -12.81 17.03 9.61
C ARG A 82 -12.57 18.19 10.57
N PRO A 83 -11.45 18.92 10.47
CA PRO A 83 -11.23 20.11 11.25
C PRO A 83 -12.39 21.10 11.03
N ALA A 84 -12.92 21.66 12.11
CA ALA A 84 -13.93 22.72 11.99
C ALA A 84 -13.39 23.82 11.06
N ALA A 85 -14.15 24.17 10.04
CA ALA A 85 -13.79 25.28 9.18
C ALA A 85 -13.55 26.50 10.07
N PRO A 86 -12.42 27.23 9.99
CA PRO A 86 -12.25 28.46 10.73
C PRO A 86 -13.45 29.35 10.40
N ALA A 87 -14.15 29.84 11.42
CA ALA A 87 -15.20 30.82 11.27
C ALA A 87 -14.70 31.90 10.29
N ALA A 88 -15.52 32.24 9.32
CA ALA A 88 -15.19 33.11 8.19
C ALA A 88 -14.37 34.33 8.64
N SER A 89 -13.06 34.18 8.71
CA SER A 89 -12.14 35.31 8.82
C SER A 89 -11.86 35.73 7.39
N ASP A 90 -12.11 36.98 7.07
CA ASP A 90 -11.87 37.70 5.80
C ASP A 90 -10.39 37.75 5.39
N LYS A 91 -9.58 36.81 5.85
CA LYS A 91 -8.23 36.71 5.34
C LYS A 91 -8.29 35.95 4.01
N PRO A 92 -7.71 36.51 2.94
CA PRO A 92 -7.58 35.79 1.67
C PRO A 92 -7.01 34.40 2.00
N ARG A 93 -7.60 33.35 1.44
CA ARG A 93 -7.06 31.98 1.50
C ARG A 93 -5.74 31.95 0.74
N GLU A 94 -4.73 32.66 1.29
CA GLU A 94 -3.34 32.57 0.87
C GLU A 94 -2.86 31.15 1.19
N ASN A 95 -2.40 30.48 0.17
CA ASN A 95 -1.84 29.13 0.17
C ASN A 95 -2.83 27.95 0.23
N SER A 96 -3.82 27.93 -0.68
CA SER A 96 -4.26 26.62 -1.12
C SER A 96 -3.12 26.03 -1.97
N GLU A 97 -2.26 25.22 -1.35
CA GLU A 97 -1.17 24.55 -2.07
C GLU A 97 -1.71 23.89 -3.32
N SER A 98 -1.17 24.26 -4.47
CA SER A 98 -1.56 23.71 -5.75
C SER A 98 -1.22 22.22 -5.78
N LEU A 99 -2.15 21.38 -6.21
CA LEU A 99 -1.89 19.96 -6.49
C LEU A 99 -0.80 19.76 -7.57
N LEU A 100 -0.53 20.79 -8.35
CA LEU A 100 0.57 20.82 -9.35
C LEU A 100 1.92 21.23 -8.75
N ASN A 101 2.06 21.26 -7.42
CA ASN A 101 3.34 21.50 -6.79
C ASN A 101 4.32 20.37 -7.12
N ARG A 102 5.57 20.71 -7.50
CA ARG A 102 6.64 19.75 -7.81
C ARG A 102 6.88 18.74 -6.69
N PHE A 103 6.68 19.15 -5.43
CA PHE A 103 6.80 18.25 -4.28
C PHE A 103 5.73 17.16 -4.33
N PHE A 104 4.44 17.53 -4.44
CA PHE A 104 3.33 16.58 -4.52
C PHE A 104 3.47 15.67 -5.74
N LEU A 105 3.72 16.25 -6.92
CA LEU A 105 3.86 15.50 -8.17
C LEU A 105 4.98 14.45 -8.07
N SER A 106 6.13 14.79 -7.47
CA SER A 106 7.22 13.83 -7.28
C SER A 106 6.81 12.68 -6.37
N ARG A 107 5.97 12.91 -5.34
CA ARG A 107 5.48 11.86 -4.44
C ARG A 107 4.42 10.99 -5.11
N VAL A 108 3.55 11.59 -5.91
CA VAL A 108 2.59 10.85 -6.75
C VAL A 108 3.34 9.90 -7.69
N VAL A 109 4.34 10.39 -8.41
CA VAL A 109 5.14 9.55 -9.33
C VAL A 109 5.84 8.41 -8.57
N ILE A 110 6.47 8.70 -7.44
CA ILE A 110 7.16 7.66 -6.64
C ILE A 110 6.18 6.60 -6.14
N THR A 111 5.03 7.00 -5.59
CA THR A 111 4.04 6.04 -5.07
C THR A 111 3.40 5.25 -6.20
N THR A 112 3.06 5.88 -7.32
CA THR A 112 2.49 5.22 -8.50
C THR A 112 3.45 4.18 -9.06
N LEU A 113 4.71 4.54 -9.29
CA LEU A 113 5.73 3.60 -9.77
C LEU A 113 5.94 2.44 -8.80
N SER A 114 5.97 2.72 -7.49
CA SER A 114 6.10 1.66 -6.48
C SER A 114 4.93 0.67 -6.51
N VAL A 115 3.70 1.18 -6.64
CA VAL A 115 2.51 0.34 -6.76
C VAL A 115 2.50 -0.42 -8.09
N SER A 116 2.87 0.23 -9.19
CA SER A 116 2.97 -0.43 -10.50
C SER A 116 3.96 -1.61 -10.48
N VAL A 117 5.12 -1.44 -9.84
CA VAL A 117 6.12 -2.52 -9.70
C VAL A 117 5.55 -3.71 -8.93
N ILE A 118 4.91 -3.46 -7.78
CA ILE A 118 4.38 -4.56 -6.97
C ILE A 118 3.18 -5.23 -7.64
N LEU A 119 2.30 -4.47 -8.29
CA LEU A 119 1.17 -5.03 -9.04
C LEU A 119 1.64 -5.86 -10.23
N THR A 120 2.64 -5.37 -10.97
CA THR A 120 3.25 -6.13 -12.06
C THR A 120 3.81 -7.44 -11.53
N PHE A 121 4.59 -7.41 -10.44
CA PHE A 121 5.11 -8.62 -9.82
C PHE A 121 3.98 -9.60 -9.44
N VAL A 122 2.95 -9.13 -8.71
CA VAL A 122 1.83 -10.00 -8.27
C VAL A 122 1.12 -10.63 -9.46
N ASN A 123 0.87 -9.87 -10.53
CA ASN A 123 0.17 -10.38 -11.72
C ASN A 123 1.03 -11.31 -12.57
N THR A 124 2.34 -11.07 -12.67
CA THR A 124 3.25 -11.89 -13.48
C THR A 124 3.87 -13.06 -12.71
N SER A 125 3.83 -13.04 -11.38
CA SER A 125 4.49 -14.06 -10.54
C SER A 125 4.06 -15.49 -10.84
N PRO A 126 2.75 -15.81 -11.12
CA PRO A 126 2.38 -17.19 -11.45
C PRO A 126 3.05 -17.67 -12.74
N VAL A 127 3.03 -16.82 -13.78
CA VAL A 127 3.65 -17.14 -15.06
C VAL A 127 5.17 -17.28 -14.90
N LEU A 128 5.80 -16.32 -14.24
CA LEU A 128 7.26 -16.35 -14.02
C LEU A 128 7.70 -17.57 -13.22
N LEU A 129 7.08 -17.83 -12.08
CA LEU A 129 7.52 -18.87 -11.17
C LEU A 129 7.07 -20.27 -11.62
N MET A 130 5.83 -20.43 -12.11
CA MET A 130 5.32 -21.77 -12.45
C MET A 130 5.57 -22.14 -13.91
N GLU A 131 5.38 -21.23 -14.87
CA GLU A 131 5.51 -21.58 -16.29
C GLU A 131 6.95 -21.44 -16.80
N ILE A 132 7.66 -20.37 -16.40
CA ILE A 132 9.02 -20.10 -16.90
C ILE A 132 10.08 -20.81 -16.04
N MET A 133 9.94 -20.73 -14.71
CA MET A 133 10.91 -21.31 -13.77
C MET A 133 10.58 -22.75 -13.39
N GLY A 134 9.37 -23.26 -13.70
CA GLY A 134 8.97 -24.64 -13.51
C GLY A 134 8.67 -25.03 -12.06
N PHE A 135 8.43 -24.07 -11.16
CA PHE A 135 8.04 -24.37 -9.78
C PHE A 135 6.64 -24.98 -9.69
N GLU A 136 6.49 -25.96 -8.84
CA GLU A 136 5.19 -26.55 -8.53
C GLU A 136 4.31 -25.58 -7.71
N ARG A 137 2.99 -25.83 -7.69
CA ARG A 137 2.03 -24.97 -6.94
C ARG A 137 2.38 -24.83 -5.45
N GLY A 138 2.88 -25.88 -4.83
CA GLY A 138 3.31 -25.84 -3.42
C GLY A 138 4.54 -24.97 -3.19
N GLU A 139 5.50 -25.03 -4.09
CA GLU A 139 6.70 -24.19 -4.08
C GLU A 139 6.36 -22.73 -4.34
N TYR A 140 5.48 -22.45 -5.33
CA TYR A 140 4.95 -21.12 -5.60
C TYR A 140 4.30 -20.50 -4.34
N ALA A 141 3.43 -21.26 -3.67
CA ALA A 141 2.78 -20.80 -2.44
C ALA A 141 3.80 -20.50 -1.33
N THR A 142 4.84 -21.33 -1.20
CA THR A 142 5.93 -21.13 -0.23
C THR A 142 6.74 -19.88 -0.54
N ILE A 143 7.10 -19.66 -1.80
CA ILE A 143 7.82 -18.45 -2.25
C ILE A 143 6.99 -17.20 -1.98
N MET A 144 5.69 -17.21 -2.30
CA MET A 144 4.80 -16.10 -2.02
C MET A 144 4.64 -15.83 -0.52
N ALA A 145 4.57 -16.87 0.30
CA ALA A 145 4.54 -16.72 1.75
C ALA A 145 5.85 -16.15 2.32
N LEU A 146 6.99 -16.58 1.82
CA LEU A 146 8.30 -16.05 2.23
C LEU A 146 8.46 -14.58 1.83
N THR A 147 8.08 -14.21 0.62
CA THR A 147 8.14 -12.81 0.16
C THR A 147 7.18 -11.91 0.96
N ALA A 148 6.00 -12.40 1.30
CA ALA A 148 5.08 -11.72 2.22
C ALA A 148 5.70 -11.57 3.62
N GLY A 149 6.37 -12.60 4.14
CA GLY A 149 7.09 -12.55 5.40
C GLY A 149 8.19 -11.48 5.42
N VAL A 150 8.96 -11.37 4.34
CA VAL A 150 9.96 -10.30 4.17
C VAL A 150 9.28 -8.93 4.17
N SER A 151 8.20 -8.78 3.39
CA SER A 151 7.44 -7.52 3.33
C SER A 151 6.91 -7.10 4.70
N MET A 152 6.36 -8.03 5.46
CA MET A 152 5.90 -7.79 6.84
C MET A 152 7.05 -7.35 7.75
N THR A 153 8.14 -8.09 7.76
CA THR A 153 9.31 -7.81 8.62
C THR A 153 9.86 -6.42 8.32
N VAL A 154 10.02 -6.07 7.05
CA VAL A 154 10.51 -4.77 6.62
C VAL A 154 9.50 -3.67 6.97
N SER A 155 8.21 -3.87 6.70
CA SER A 155 7.16 -2.89 7.03
C SER A 155 7.07 -2.61 8.52
N PHE A 156 7.14 -3.64 9.37
CA PHE A 156 7.13 -3.46 10.82
C PHE A 156 8.43 -2.85 11.36
N SER A 157 9.54 -3.03 10.67
CA SER A 157 10.81 -2.38 11.02
C SER A 157 10.88 -0.91 10.59
N THR A 158 10.10 -0.49 9.58
CA THR A 158 10.10 0.87 9.05
C THR A 158 9.77 1.95 10.08
N PRO A 159 8.80 1.78 11.01
CA PRO A 159 8.56 2.73 12.10
C PRO A 159 9.77 2.98 13.01
N PHE A 160 10.57 1.94 13.26
CA PHE A 160 11.84 2.07 14.02
C PHE A 160 12.88 2.81 13.18
N ALA A 161 13.01 2.47 11.92
CA ALA A 161 13.91 3.15 10.99
C ALA A 161 13.59 4.65 10.85
N LEU A 162 12.29 5.04 10.86
CA LEU A 162 11.86 6.43 10.92
C LEU A 162 12.25 7.16 12.23
N GLY A 163 12.58 6.42 13.27
CA GLY A 163 13.16 6.96 14.51
C GLY A 163 14.60 7.42 14.34
N ILE A 164 15.35 6.76 13.46
CA ILE A 164 16.80 6.92 13.26
C ILE A 164 17.09 7.73 11.99
N PHE A 165 16.43 7.39 10.89
CA PHE A 165 16.69 7.95 9.57
C PHE A 165 15.64 9.00 9.16
N LYS A 166 16.05 9.92 8.30
CA LYS A 166 15.14 10.89 7.70
C LYS A 166 14.22 10.18 6.68
N PRO A 167 12.96 10.62 6.53
CA PRO A 167 12.02 10.05 5.55
C PRO A 167 12.57 10.01 4.11
N ARG A 168 13.33 11.06 3.74
CA ARG A 168 14.00 11.14 2.44
C ARG A 168 14.98 9.98 2.21
N THR A 169 15.74 9.60 3.23
CA THR A 169 16.70 8.49 3.14
C THR A 169 15.98 7.18 2.87
N LEU A 170 14.90 6.89 3.60
CA LEU A 170 14.11 5.67 3.40
C LEU A 170 13.48 5.62 2.00
N MET A 171 13.02 6.75 1.47
CA MET A 171 12.51 6.81 0.10
C MET A 171 13.62 6.54 -0.93
N ILE A 172 14.81 7.09 -0.75
CA ILE A 172 15.95 6.81 -1.63
C ILE A 172 16.33 5.32 -1.53
N THR A 173 16.41 4.77 -0.32
CA THR A 173 16.67 3.34 -0.12
C THR A 173 15.66 2.47 -0.87
N SER A 174 14.38 2.81 -0.81
CA SER A 174 13.32 2.11 -1.58
C SER A 174 13.60 2.13 -3.09
N GLN A 175 13.95 3.29 -3.65
CA GLN A 175 14.24 3.41 -5.09
C GLN A 175 15.52 2.64 -5.48
N VAL A 176 16.54 2.65 -4.63
CA VAL A 176 17.78 1.87 -4.84
C VAL A 176 17.47 0.36 -4.83
N LEU A 177 16.60 -0.10 -3.92
CA LEU A 177 16.16 -1.50 -3.87
C LEU A 177 15.40 -1.90 -5.15
N PHE A 178 14.51 -1.05 -5.66
CA PHE A 178 13.83 -1.31 -6.93
C PHE A 178 14.80 -1.35 -8.11
N LEU A 179 15.76 -0.44 -8.16
CA LEU A 179 16.79 -0.43 -9.21
C LEU A 179 17.64 -1.70 -9.15
N ALA A 180 18.10 -2.08 -7.96
CA ALA A 180 18.85 -3.31 -7.75
C ALA A 180 18.04 -4.54 -8.14
N ALA A 181 16.74 -4.58 -7.80
CA ALA A 181 15.83 -5.64 -8.22
C ALA A 181 15.72 -5.74 -9.74
N GLY A 182 15.53 -4.61 -10.42
CA GLY A 182 15.49 -4.56 -11.89
C GLY A 182 16.78 -5.07 -12.54
N ILE A 183 17.92 -4.67 -12.01
CA ILE A 183 19.23 -5.14 -12.50
C ILE A 183 19.39 -6.64 -12.27
N THR A 184 19.09 -7.15 -11.08
CA THR A 184 19.22 -8.58 -10.77
C THR A 184 18.32 -9.43 -11.65
N LEU A 185 17.07 -9.01 -11.90
CA LEU A 185 16.15 -9.72 -12.77
C LEU A 185 16.53 -9.67 -14.24
N ALA A 186 17.21 -8.60 -14.67
CA ALA A 186 17.63 -8.44 -16.08
C ALA A 186 18.92 -9.20 -16.42
N VAL A 187 19.83 -9.37 -15.45
CA VAL A 187 21.20 -9.85 -15.74
C VAL A 187 21.34 -11.37 -15.63
N SER A 188 20.57 -12.04 -14.76
CA SER A 188 20.81 -13.47 -14.51
C SER A 188 19.56 -14.34 -14.66
N PRO A 189 19.64 -15.42 -15.45
CA PRO A 189 18.57 -16.41 -15.57
C PRO A 189 18.55 -17.43 -14.42
N SER A 190 19.41 -17.28 -13.41
CA SER A 190 19.46 -18.20 -12.26
C SER A 190 18.22 -18.03 -11.34
N HIS A 191 17.56 -19.13 -10.99
CA HIS A 191 16.41 -19.15 -10.08
C HIS A 191 16.70 -18.42 -8.77
N ALA A 192 17.87 -18.64 -8.16
CA ALA A 192 18.23 -18.00 -6.89
C ALA A 192 18.35 -16.47 -7.03
N VAL A 193 18.93 -15.97 -8.12
CA VAL A 193 19.07 -14.53 -8.37
C VAL A 193 17.72 -13.90 -8.67
N SER A 194 16.84 -14.58 -9.41
CA SER A 194 15.47 -14.11 -9.66
C SER A 194 14.66 -14.02 -8.36
N LEU A 195 14.73 -15.01 -7.49
CA LEU A 195 14.06 -14.98 -6.18
C LEU A 195 14.62 -13.87 -5.29
N PHE A 196 15.92 -13.63 -5.34
CA PHE A 196 16.54 -12.49 -4.64
C PHE A 196 16.04 -11.15 -5.20
N GLY A 197 15.95 -10.98 -6.51
CA GLY A 197 15.37 -9.79 -7.15
C GLY A 197 13.92 -9.54 -6.74
N ILE A 198 13.09 -10.58 -6.70
CA ILE A 198 11.71 -10.53 -6.20
C ILE A 198 11.68 -10.07 -4.75
N THR A 199 12.57 -10.60 -3.91
CA THR A 199 12.67 -10.19 -2.50
C THR A 199 13.02 -8.72 -2.35
N LEU A 200 13.91 -8.19 -3.21
CA LEU A 200 14.25 -6.76 -3.25
C LEU A 200 13.06 -5.89 -3.66
N ILE A 201 12.20 -6.34 -4.60
CA ILE A 201 10.95 -5.62 -4.93
C ILE A 201 10.07 -5.50 -3.69
N CYS A 202 9.83 -6.60 -3.01
CA CYS A 202 8.99 -6.64 -1.81
C CYS A 202 9.56 -5.76 -0.68
N ALA A 203 10.86 -5.82 -0.44
CA ALA A 203 11.53 -4.98 0.55
C ALA A 203 11.47 -3.49 0.18
N GLY A 204 11.74 -3.15 -1.08
CA GLY A 204 11.70 -1.78 -1.59
C GLY A 204 10.32 -1.14 -1.44
N PHE A 205 9.27 -1.87 -1.80
CA PHE A 205 7.88 -1.43 -1.60
C PHE A 205 7.60 -1.19 -0.12
N SER A 206 7.95 -2.13 0.73
CA SER A 206 7.65 -2.10 2.16
C SER A 206 8.35 -0.97 2.92
N VAL A 207 9.59 -0.61 2.53
CA VAL A 207 10.30 0.54 3.10
C VAL A 207 9.69 1.87 2.65
N GLY A 208 9.35 1.99 1.35
CA GLY A 208 9.09 3.30 0.74
C GLY A 208 7.64 3.72 0.73
N PHE A 209 6.70 2.80 0.52
CA PHE A 209 5.31 3.14 0.24
C PHE A 209 4.65 3.98 1.34
N GLY A 210 4.67 3.52 2.59
CA GLY A 210 4.03 4.22 3.71
C GLY A 210 4.65 5.61 3.96
N VAL A 211 5.97 5.73 3.79
CA VAL A 211 6.71 6.98 3.95
C VAL A 211 6.36 7.96 2.84
N ALA A 212 6.39 7.53 1.58
CA ALA A 212 6.08 8.36 0.42
C ALA A 212 4.62 8.82 0.43
N MET A 213 3.68 7.93 0.77
CA MET A 213 2.26 8.22 0.91
C MET A 213 2.00 9.27 2.00
N SER A 214 2.65 9.12 3.16
CA SER A 214 2.55 10.09 4.25
C SER A 214 3.05 11.48 3.83
N GLN A 215 4.16 11.55 3.10
CA GLN A 215 4.70 12.83 2.62
C GLN A 215 3.82 13.45 1.52
N ALA A 216 3.21 12.64 0.66
CA ALA A 216 2.30 13.13 -0.36
C ALA A 216 1.07 13.82 0.25
N LEU A 217 0.50 13.23 1.31
CA LEU A 217 -0.69 13.76 1.98
C LEU A 217 -0.39 14.94 2.93
N GLY A 218 0.87 15.09 3.37
CA GLY A 218 1.30 16.07 4.38
C GLY A 218 0.79 17.50 4.14
N PRO A 219 1.05 18.11 2.98
CA PRO A 219 0.74 19.51 2.72
C PRO A 219 -0.76 19.84 2.67
N PHE A 220 -1.64 18.86 2.40
CA PHE A 220 -3.03 19.09 2.04
C PHE A 220 -4.01 18.93 3.22
N SER A 221 -3.89 19.77 4.27
CA SER A 221 -4.78 19.69 5.44
C SER A 221 -6.26 20.00 5.13
N LEU A 222 -6.51 20.94 4.23
CA LEU A 222 -7.87 21.35 3.86
C LEU A 222 -8.44 20.57 2.65
N ARG A 223 -7.61 19.81 1.95
CA ARG A 223 -7.96 19.07 0.74
C ARG A 223 -7.50 17.61 0.79
N ALA A 224 -7.49 17.01 1.98
CA ALA A 224 -7.01 15.63 2.18
C ALA A 224 -7.74 14.63 1.26
N GLY A 225 -9.05 14.77 1.09
CA GLY A 225 -9.85 13.93 0.19
C GLY A 225 -9.44 14.08 -1.28
N VAL A 226 -9.15 15.30 -1.75
CA VAL A 226 -8.72 15.52 -3.15
C VAL A 226 -7.31 14.99 -3.37
N ALA A 227 -6.40 15.17 -2.42
CA ALA A 227 -5.04 14.64 -2.51
C ALA A 227 -5.03 13.10 -2.49
N SER A 228 -5.83 12.47 -1.61
CA SER A 228 -5.93 11.01 -1.54
C SER A 228 -6.62 10.40 -2.76
N SER A 229 -7.66 11.08 -3.32
CA SER A 229 -8.28 10.60 -4.57
C SER A 229 -7.35 10.72 -5.76
N THR A 230 -6.57 11.81 -5.86
CA THR A 230 -5.55 11.96 -6.92
C THR A 230 -4.49 10.86 -6.84
N LEU A 231 -4.01 10.55 -5.63
CA LEU A 231 -3.09 9.43 -5.40
C LEU A 231 -3.72 8.08 -5.77
N GLY A 232 -4.96 7.84 -5.33
CA GLY A 232 -5.68 6.60 -5.65
C GLY A 232 -5.88 6.41 -7.15
N ILE A 233 -6.31 7.45 -7.88
CA ILE A 233 -6.48 7.40 -9.35
C ILE A 233 -5.14 7.14 -10.06
N ALA A 234 -4.05 7.75 -9.59
CA ALA A 234 -2.74 7.56 -10.20
C ALA A 234 -2.16 6.16 -9.96
N GLN A 235 -2.60 5.43 -8.94
CA GLN A 235 -2.10 4.11 -8.54
C GLN A 235 -2.88 2.95 -9.17
N VAL A 236 -4.02 3.22 -9.80
CA VAL A 236 -4.87 2.23 -10.49
C VAL A 236 -4.63 2.28 -11.99
#